data_285a3ff1aaad5ce352f450ea9aa7f3cb
#
_entry.id   285a3ff1aaad5ce352f450ea9aa7f3cb
#
_cell.length_a   1.000
_cell.length_b   1.000
_cell.length_c   1.000
_cell.angle_alpha   90.00
_cell.angle_beta   90.00
_cell.angle_gamma   90.00
#
_symmetry.space_group_name_H-M   'P 1'
#
loop_
_entity.id
_entity.type
_entity.pdbx_description
1 polymer ?
#
loop_
_entity_poly.entity_id
_entity_poly.type
_entity_poly.pdbx_seq_one_letter_code
_entity_poly.pdbx_strand_id
1 'polypeptide(L)'
;MLLVDTSVWVNHLRKGEPRLQQALMDDQILMHPFVLGEIACGTLHRRSSILNDLAQLPHAVSAEHDEVLAFLEQHRLYGKGIGWIDAHLLASAALTPCRLWTLDSRLGDAAASLKLGTNN
;
A
#
# COMPACT_ATOMS: atom_id res chain seq x y z
N MET A 1 1.37 -6.07 10.99
CA MET A 1 0.89 -4.82 10.36
C MET A 1 0.80 -4.99 8.85
N LEU A 2 -0.15 -4.33 8.25
CA LEU A 2 -0.44 -4.41 6.81
C LEU A 2 -0.37 -3.02 6.19
N LEU A 3 0.48 -2.85 5.20
CA LEU A 3 0.45 -1.68 4.32
C LEU A 3 -0.52 -2.01 3.19
N VAL A 4 -1.56 -1.22 3.02
CA VAL A 4 -2.67 -1.52 2.12
C VAL A 4 -2.56 -0.64 0.88
N ASP A 5 -2.47 -1.29 -0.29
CA ASP A 5 -2.41 -0.63 -1.58
C ASP A 5 -3.74 0.05 -1.93
N THR A 6 -3.66 1.06 -2.76
CA THR A 6 -4.82 1.82 -3.23
C THR A 6 -5.92 0.92 -3.81
N SER A 7 -5.56 -0.16 -4.51
CA SER A 7 -6.53 -1.08 -5.11
C SER A 7 -7.49 -1.66 -4.07
N VAL A 8 -6.97 -2.02 -2.90
CA VAL A 8 -7.78 -2.56 -1.80
C VAL A 8 -8.67 -1.46 -1.20
N TRP A 9 -8.09 -0.25 -0.99
CA TRP A 9 -8.83 0.88 -0.44
C TRP A 9 -9.99 1.28 -1.35
N VAL A 10 -9.74 1.38 -2.65
CA VAL A 10 -10.79 1.74 -3.62
C VAL A 10 -11.93 0.72 -3.57
N ASN A 11 -11.60 -0.57 -3.52
CA ASN A 11 -12.59 -1.63 -3.41
C ASN A 11 -13.40 -1.48 -2.10
N HIS A 12 -12.71 -1.20 -0.99
CA HIS A 12 -13.37 -1.01 0.31
C HIS A 12 -14.31 0.20 0.32
N LEU A 13 -13.86 1.32 -0.22
CA LEU A 13 -14.65 2.56 -0.23
C LEU A 13 -15.86 2.46 -1.17
N ARG A 14 -15.80 1.58 -2.18
CA ARG A 14 -16.91 1.38 -3.12
C ARG A 14 -17.95 0.39 -2.61
N LYS A 15 -17.55 -0.72 -2.03
CA LYS A 15 -18.48 -1.80 -1.70
C LYS A 15 -18.21 -2.49 -0.37
N GLY A 16 -17.19 -2.04 0.35
CA GLY A 16 -16.79 -2.66 1.61
C GLY A 16 -15.91 -3.88 1.42
N GLU A 17 -14.90 -3.98 2.26
CA GLU A 17 -14.01 -5.14 2.33
C GLU A 17 -13.93 -5.59 3.78
N PRO A 18 -14.66 -6.67 4.14
CA PRO A 18 -14.74 -7.08 5.55
C PRO A 18 -13.39 -7.36 6.21
N ARG A 19 -12.42 -7.87 5.46
CA ARG A 19 -11.08 -8.16 5.99
C ARG A 19 -10.33 -6.88 6.31
N LEU A 20 -10.48 -5.85 5.48
CA LEU A 20 -9.87 -4.55 5.76
C LEU A 20 -10.55 -3.89 6.95
N GLN A 21 -11.88 -3.97 7.02
CA GLN A 21 -12.62 -3.44 8.15
C GLN A 21 -12.16 -4.06 9.47
N GLN A 22 -12.00 -5.37 9.51
CA GLN A 22 -11.53 -6.06 10.71
C GLN A 22 -10.11 -5.66 11.07
N ALA A 23 -9.21 -5.56 10.08
CA ALA A 23 -7.84 -5.15 10.32
C ALA A 23 -7.74 -3.71 10.84
N LEU A 24 -8.63 -2.82 10.36
CA LEU A 24 -8.73 -1.46 10.88
C LEU A 24 -9.16 -1.46 12.35
N MET A 25 -10.15 -2.27 12.71
CA MET A 25 -10.60 -2.40 14.09
C MET A 25 -9.51 -2.96 15.01
N ASP A 26 -8.65 -3.79 14.48
CA ASP A 26 -7.55 -4.41 15.21
C ASP A 26 -6.27 -3.58 15.20
N ASP A 27 -6.31 -2.34 14.70
CA ASP A 27 -5.18 -1.43 14.60
C ASP A 27 -3.98 -2.03 13.85
N GLN A 28 -4.25 -2.77 12.78
CA GLN A 28 -3.23 -3.48 12.01
C GLN A 28 -2.88 -2.82 10.68
N ILE A 29 -3.44 -1.65 10.39
CA ILE A 29 -3.31 -1.01 9.09
C ILE A 29 -2.32 0.16 9.13
N LEU A 30 -1.45 0.20 8.13
CA LEU A 30 -0.53 1.29 7.89
C LEU A 30 -0.92 2.02 6.61
N MET A 31 -0.78 3.33 6.64
CA MET A 31 -1.00 4.22 5.49
C MET A 31 0.34 4.62 4.89
N HIS A 32 0.31 5.08 3.66
CA HIS A 32 1.46 5.64 2.97
C HIS A 32 1.01 6.94 2.27
N PRO A 33 1.84 7.99 2.25
CA PRO A 33 1.46 9.25 1.62
C PRO A 33 1.02 9.12 0.16
N PHE A 34 1.67 8.23 -0.62
CA PHE A 34 1.30 8.03 -2.02
C PHE A 34 -0.05 7.32 -2.17
N VAL A 35 -0.37 6.40 -1.27
CA VAL A 35 -1.68 5.75 -1.25
C VAL A 35 -2.76 6.77 -0.92
N LEU A 36 -2.52 7.59 0.11
CA LEU A 36 -3.45 8.66 0.49
C LEU A 36 -3.66 9.62 -0.68
N GLY A 37 -2.57 10.00 -1.36
CA GLY A 37 -2.62 10.86 -2.53
C GLY A 37 -3.44 10.27 -3.67
N GLU A 38 -3.25 8.99 -3.96
CA GLU A 38 -4.01 8.30 -5.00
C GLU A 38 -5.50 8.23 -4.68
N ILE A 39 -5.84 7.95 -3.42
CA ILE A 39 -7.23 7.96 -2.97
C ILE A 39 -7.82 9.35 -3.14
N ALA A 40 -7.06 10.38 -2.81
CA ALA A 40 -7.48 11.78 -2.93
C ALA A 40 -7.73 12.20 -4.38
N CYS A 41 -7.09 11.55 -5.36
CA CYS A 41 -7.32 11.82 -6.77
C CYS A 41 -8.65 11.30 -7.28
N GLY A 42 -9.29 10.40 -6.56
CA GLY A 42 -10.56 9.81 -6.96
C GLY A 42 -11.78 10.59 -6.48
N THR A 43 -12.95 10.12 -6.90
CA THR A 43 -14.22 10.66 -6.44
C THR A 43 -14.62 9.96 -5.15
N LEU A 44 -14.79 10.74 -4.08
CA LEU A 44 -15.13 10.22 -2.77
C LEU A 44 -16.44 10.80 -2.26
N HIS A 45 -17.28 9.94 -1.74
CA HIS A 45 -18.44 10.34 -0.95
C HIS A 45 -17.91 10.81 0.42
N ARG A 46 -18.39 11.96 0.93
CA ARG A 46 -17.96 12.53 2.22
C ARG A 46 -16.44 12.71 2.26
N ARG A 47 -15.92 13.28 1.20
CA ARG A 47 -14.49 13.38 0.90
C ARG A 47 -13.63 13.88 2.07
N SER A 48 -13.96 15.04 2.64
CA SER A 48 -13.14 15.65 3.69
C SER A 48 -13.03 14.77 4.92
N SER A 49 -14.15 14.16 5.33
CA SER A 49 -14.20 13.28 6.49
C SER A 49 -13.35 12.03 6.26
N ILE A 50 -13.49 11.39 5.09
CA ILE A 50 -12.74 10.17 4.78
C ILE A 50 -11.23 10.46 4.72
N LEU A 51 -10.83 11.52 4.01
CA LEU A 51 -9.41 11.85 3.89
C LEU A 51 -8.79 12.21 5.24
N ASN A 52 -9.52 12.92 6.10
CA ASN A 52 -9.04 13.21 7.44
C ASN A 52 -8.83 11.94 8.27
N ASP A 53 -9.79 11.03 8.22
CA ASP A 53 -9.70 9.77 8.97
C ASP A 53 -8.52 8.92 8.48
N LEU A 54 -8.36 8.80 7.16
CA LEU A 54 -7.28 8.02 6.58
C LEU A 54 -5.90 8.61 6.89
N ALA A 55 -5.80 9.94 6.91
CA ALA A 55 -4.54 10.62 7.23
C ALA A 55 -4.10 10.38 8.67
N GLN A 56 -5.02 10.03 9.56
CA GLN A 56 -4.73 9.77 10.97
C GLN A 56 -4.19 8.37 11.23
N LEU A 57 -4.28 7.47 10.27
CA LEU A 57 -3.74 6.13 10.43
C LEU A 57 -2.22 6.18 10.59
N PRO A 58 -1.63 5.25 11.35
CA PRO A 58 -0.18 5.20 11.40
C PRO A 58 0.40 4.93 10.02
N HIS A 59 1.56 5.52 9.75
CA HIS A 59 2.20 5.45 8.43
C HIS A 59 3.37 4.47 8.45
N ALA A 60 3.55 3.75 7.34
CA ALA A 60 4.76 3.00 7.09
C ALA A 60 5.93 3.99 6.91
N VAL A 61 7.14 3.51 7.15
CA VAL A 61 8.35 4.29 6.87
C VAL A 61 8.38 4.60 5.37
N SER A 62 8.50 5.88 5.01
CA SER A 62 8.61 6.28 3.60
C SER A 62 10.06 6.16 3.16
N ALA A 63 10.28 5.42 2.07
CA ALA A 63 11.61 5.35 1.46
C ALA A 63 11.90 6.63 0.69
N GLU A 64 13.16 7.05 0.67
CA GLU A 64 13.60 8.17 -0.13
C GLU A 64 13.69 7.77 -1.61
N HIS A 65 13.65 8.75 -2.50
CA HIS A 65 13.72 8.51 -3.94
C HIS A 65 14.89 7.59 -4.32
N ASP A 66 16.09 7.93 -3.86
CA ASP A 66 17.29 7.16 -4.19
C ASP A 66 17.29 5.77 -3.59
N GLU A 67 16.68 5.61 -2.41
CA GLU A 67 16.51 4.29 -1.79
C GLU A 67 15.63 3.38 -2.65
N VAL A 68 14.57 3.93 -3.22
CA VAL A 68 13.67 3.16 -4.09
C VAL A 68 14.37 2.76 -5.37
N LEU A 69 15.15 3.67 -5.98
CA LEU A 69 15.94 3.33 -7.16
C LEU A 69 16.90 2.18 -6.86
N ALA A 70 17.62 2.26 -5.74
CA ALA A 70 18.55 1.20 -5.33
C ALA A 70 17.80 -0.12 -5.05
N PHE A 71 16.62 -0.05 -4.45
CA PHE A 71 15.80 -1.21 -4.15
C PHE A 71 15.38 -1.94 -5.44
N LEU A 72 14.97 -1.18 -6.46
CA LEU A 72 14.62 -1.76 -7.77
C LEU A 72 15.80 -2.54 -8.39
N GLU A 73 16.99 -1.97 -8.31
CA GLU A 73 18.21 -2.62 -8.83
C GLU A 73 18.57 -3.85 -8.00
N GLN A 74 18.58 -3.71 -6.70
CA GLN A 74 18.99 -4.77 -5.78
C GLN A 74 18.13 -6.02 -5.93
N HIS A 75 16.82 -5.84 -6.10
CA HIS A 75 15.86 -6.94 -6.17
C HIS A 75 15.42 -7.25 -7.60
N ARG A 76 16.00 -6.57 -8.60
CA ARG A 76 15.73 -6.79 -10.03
C ARG A 76 14.23 -6.70 -10.33
N LEU A 77 13.59 -5.65 -9.83
CA LEU A 77 12.15 -5.46 -9.98
C LEU A 77 11.77 -4.73 -11.26
N TYR A 78 12.75 -4.22 -12.00
CA TYR A 78 12.51 -3.53 -13.27
C TYR A 78 11.99 -4.51 -14.32
N GLY A 79 11.17 -4.00 -15.23
CA GLY A 79 10.60 -4.80 -16.31
C GLY A 79 9.52 -5.78 -15.91
N LYS A 80 9.01 -5.68 -14.67
CA LYS A 80 8.01 -6.62 -14.14
C LYS A 80 6.60 -6.05 -14.16
N GLY A 81 6.42 -4.90 -14.78
CA GLY A 81 5.09 -4.31 -14.92
C GLY A 81 4.56 -3.59 -13.69
N ILE A 82 5.42 -3.30 -12.73
CA ILE A 82 5.07 -2.46 -11.57
C ILE A 82 5.46 -1.02 -11.86
N GLY A 83 4.69 -0.07 -11.28
CA GLY A 83 4.97 1.35 -11.44
C GLY A 83 5.82 1.90 -10.30
N TRP A 84 6.13 3.19 -10.40
CA TRP A 84 6.98 3.86 -9.42
C TRP A 84 6.38 3.87 -8.02
N ILE A 85 5.07 4.13 -7.92
CA ILE A 85 4.38 4.11 -6.63
C ILE A 85 4.43 2.71 -6.02
N ASP A 86 4.20 1.67 -6.83
CA ASP A 86 4.31 0.28 -6.39
C ASP A 86 5.69 0.00 -5.81
N ALA A 87 6.75 0.48 -6.47
CA ALA A 87 8.11 0.32 -6.00
C ALA A 87 8.32 0.99 -4.64
N HIS A 88 7.74 2.18 -4.44
CA HIS A 88 7.77 2.85 -3.15
C HIS A 88 7.08 2.03 -2.06
N LEU A 89 5.93 1.42 -2.37
CA LEU A 89 5.21 0.61 -1.39
C LEU A 89 6.00 -0.63 -0.98
N LEU A 90 6.65 -1.29 -1.95
CA LEU A 90 7.49 -2.45 -1.66
C LEU A 90 8.67 -2.06 -0.77
N ALA A 91 9.36 -0.97 -1.10
CA ALA A 91 10.49 -0.49 -0.30
C ALA A 91 10.04 -0.10 1.11
N SER A 92 8.91 0.58 1.23
CA SER A 92 8.36 0.97 2.53
C SER A 92 7.98 -0.25 3.37
N ALA A 93 7.40 -1.29 2.75
CA ALA A 93 7.06 -2.52 3.45
C ALA A 93 8.32 -3.22 3.98
N ALA A 94 9.40 -3.20 3.20
CA ALA A 94 10.67 -3.78 3.64
C ALA A 94 11.28 -2.99 4.81
N LEU A 95 11.22 -1.65 4.76
CA LEU A 95 11.76 -0.79 5.81
C LEU A 95 10.93 -0.82 7.10
N THR A 96 9.65 -1.09 6.99
CA THR A 96 8.71 -1.03 8.12
C THR A 96 8.47 -2.38 8.78
N PRO A 97 9.15 -3.44 8.42
CA PRO A 97 8.81 -4.86 8.55
C PRO A 97 7.31 -5.12 8.67
N CYS A 98 6.61 -4.91 7.56
CA CYS A 98 5.17 -5.21 7.44
C CYS A 98 4.90 -5.93 6.12
N ARG A 99 3.67 -6.41 5.94
CA ARG A 99 3.28 -7.05 4.70
C ARG A 99 2.50 -6.07 3.84
N LEU A 100 2.59 -6.24 2.53
CA LEU A 100 1.86 -5.44 1.55
C LEU A 100 0.65 -6.20 1.05
N TRP A 101 -0.54 -5.59 1.17
CA TRP A 101 -1.79 -6.15 0.69
C TRP A 101 -2.25 -5.38 -0.54
N THR A 102 -2.38 -6.08 -1.67
CA THR A 102 -2.80 -5.50 -2.94
C THR A 102 -3.74 -6.46 -3.69
N LEU A 103 -4.57 -5.90 -4.55
CA LEU A 103 -5.38 -6.68 -5.49
C LEU A 103 -4.75 -6.72 -6.89
N ASP A 104 -3.68 -5.96 -7.10
CA ASP A 104 -2.95 -5.96 -8.37
C ASP A 104 -2.04 -7.18 -8.45
N SER A 105 -2.21 -8.01 -9.49
CA SER A 105 -1.49 -9.28 -9.59
C SER A 105 0.02 -9.10 -9.74
N ARG A 106 0.47 -8.10 -10.49
CA ARG A 106 1.90 -7.86 -10.71
C ARG A 106 2.58 -7.37 -9.44
N LEU A 107 1.96 -6.44 -8.75
CA LEU A 107 2.48 -5.99 -7.46
C LEU A 107 2.44 -7.12 -6.42
N GLY A 108 1.36 -7.90 -6.41
CA GLY A 108 1.24 -9.07 -5.54
C GLY A 108 2.35 -10.09 -5.77
N ASP A 109 2.67 -10.37 -7.04
CA ASP A 109 3.75 -11.31 -7.38
C ASP A 109 5.11 -10.77 -6.92
N ALA A 110 5.36 -9.49 -7.13
CA ALA A 110 6.60 -8.85 -6.67
C ALA A 110 6.73 -8.92 -5.14
N ALA A 111 5.65 -8.61 -4.43
CA ALA A 111 5.64 -8.68 -2.97
C ALA A 111 5.89 -10.12 -2.49
N ALA A 112 5.26 -11.10 -3.12
CA ALA A 112 5.45 -12.51 -2.77
C ALA A 112 6.90 -12.94 -2.97
N SER A 113 7.53 -12.50 -4.06
CA SER A 113 8.92 -12.84 -4.35
C SER A 113 9.89 -12.29 -3.30
N LEU A 114 9.52 -11.20 -2.64
CA LEU A 114 10.31 -10.57 -1.58
C LEU A 114 9.85 -11.01 -0.18
N LYS A 115 8.89 -11.93 -0.09
CA LYS A 115 8.29 -12.39 1.15
C LYS A 115 7.61 -11.27 1.94
N LEU A 116 7.07 -10.29 1.21
CA LEU A 116 6.35 -9.15 1.77
C LEU A 116 4.84 -9.23 1.53
N GLY A 117 4.37 -10.22 0.79
CA GLY A 117 2.96 -10.35 0.46
C GLY A 117 2.13 -10.96 1.58
N THR A 118 0.80 -10.82 1.45
CA THR A 118 -0.15 -11.45 2.36
C THR A 118 -0.48 -12.86 1.88
N ASN A 119 -0.77 -13.75 2.83
CA ASN A 119 -1.12 -15.15 2.54
C ASN A 119 -2.62 -15.27 2.28
N ASN A 120 -3.04 -14.90 1.07
CA ASN A 120 -4.47 -14.94 0.74
C ASN A 120 -4.72 -15.75 -0.51
#